data_3617c10fb2a3bd96f20b34313a3ff478
#
_entry.id   3617c10fb2a3bd96f20b34313a3ff478
#
_cell.length_a   1.000
_cell.length_b   1.000
_cell.length_c   1.000
_cell.angle_alpha   90.00
_cell.angle_beta   90.00
_cell.angle_gamma   90.00
#
_symmetry.space_group_name_H-M   'P 1'
#
loop_
_entity.id
_entity.type
_entity.pdbx_description
1 polymer ?
#
loop_
_entity_poly.entity_id
_entity_poly.type
_entity_poly.pdbx_seq_one_letter_code
_entity_poly.pdbx_strand_id
1 'polypeptide(L)'
;MKYVIKPRAARKIYTFYGNVAKKYRHTYDMADYKRNVQEAIMSIYDIEKTLLRREPKLMRWSGYHMANTDKWYYAYTIIGDTITVVDACHAQNMHE
;
A
#
# COMPACT_ATOMS: atom_id res chain seq x y z
N MET A 1 2.59 -16.60 6.23
CA MET A 1 2.13 -16.45 4.83
C MET A 1 3.23 -15.86 3.96
N LYS A 2 3.20 -16.20 2.69
CA LYS A 2 4.09 -15.58 1.70
C LYS A 2 3.44 -14.32 1.14
N TYR A 3 4.25 -13.37 0.73
CA TYR A 3 3.78 -12.11 0.16
C TYR A 3 4.37 -11.90 -1.22
N VAL A 4 3.53 -11.50 -2.17
CA VAL A 4 3.94 -11.06 -3.49
C VAL A 4 3.40 -9.64 -3.66
N ILE A 5 4.28 -8.70 -4.01
CA ILE A 5 3.89 -7.30 -4.22
C ILE A 5 4.00 -7.03 -5.71
N LYS A 6 2.86 -6.79 -6.36
CA LYS A 6 2.84 -6.51 -7.78
C LYS A 6 3.48 -5.14 -8.07
N PRO A 7 4.11 -4.98 -9.23
CA PRO A 7 4.76 -3.70 -9.60
C PRO A 7 3.82 -2.50 -9.49
N ARG A 8 2.54 -2.67 -9.81
CA ARG A 8 1.56 -1.61 -9.71
C ARG A 8 1.43 -1.08 -8.28
N ALA A 9 1.37 -1.99 -7.30
CA ALA A 9 1.26 -1.61 -5.90
C ALA A 9 2.52 -0.88 -5.43
N ALA A 10 3.70 -1.42 -5.77
CA ALA A 10 4.96 -0.79 -5.40
C ALA A 10 5.07 0.60 -6.02
N ARG A 11 4.68 0.75 -7.29
CA ARG A 11 4.75 2.02 -8.01
C ARG A 11 3.88 3.09 -7.35
N LYS A 12 2.70 2.71 -6.85
CA LYS A 12 1.82 3.64 -6.15
C LYS A 12 2.50 4.25 -4.93
N ILE A 13 3.24 3.42 -4.19
CA ILE A 13 3.97 3.88 -3.01
C ILE A 13 5.10 4.84 -3.41
N TYR A 14 5.93 4.45 -4.38
CA TYR A 14 7.04 5.29 -4.83
C TYR A 14 6.54 6.62 -5.40
N THR A 15 5.48 6.57 -6.18
CA THR A 15 4.91 7.78 -6.80
C THR A 15 4.38 8.74 -5.74
N PHE A 16 3.68 8.20 -4.75
CA PHE A 16 3.12 9.04 -3.68
C PHE A 16 4.23 9.81 -2.95
N TYR A 17 5.24 9.11 -2.48
CA TYR A 17 6.31 9.77 -1.73
C TYR A 17 7.24 10.58 -2.62
N GLY A 18 7.36 10.23 -3.91
CA GLY A 18 8.03 11.06 -4.89
C GLY A 18 7.35 12.41 -5.05
N ASN A 19 6.02 12.43 -5.06
CA ASN A 19 5.24 13.67 -5.12
C ASN A 19 5.37 14.49 -3.84
N VAL A 20 5.43 13.84 -2.68
CA VAL A 20 5.68 14.51 -1.40
C VAL A 20 7.05 15.19 -1.44
N ALA A 21 8.07 14.49 -1.96
CA ALA A 21 9.42 15.05 -2.07
C ALA A 21 9.47 16.27 -2.97
N LYS A 22 8.71 16.26 -4.07
CA LYS A 22 8.61 17.42 -4.97
C LYS A 22 7.94 18.61 -4.31
N LYS A 23 6.87 18.35 -3.56
CA LYS A 23 6.09 19.39 -2.91
C LYS A 23 6.83 20.05 -1.75
N TYR A 24 7.61 19.26 -1.00
CA TYR A 24 8.29 19.70 0.22
C TYR A 24 9.80 19.58 0.10
N ARG A 25 10.36 19.89 -1.06
CA ARG A 25 11.77 19.64 -1.38
C ARG A 25 12.79 20.32 -0.45
N HIS A 26 12.38 21.34 0.31
CA HIS A 26 13.27 22.04 1.23
C HIS A 26 13.25 21.42 2.64
N THR A 27 12.26 20.61 2.95
CA THR A 27 12.07 20.02 4.28
C THR A 27 11.97 18.49 4.24
N TYR A 28 11.92 17.90 3.05
CA TYR A 28 11.75 16.46 2.84
C TYR A 28 12.89 15.97 1.97
N ASP A 29 13.84 15.29 2.56
CA ASP A 29 15.05 14.87 1.84
C ASP A 29 14.96 13.39 1.42
N MET A 30 16.05 12.89 0.82
CA MET A 30 16.10 11.51 0.33
C MET A 30 16.02 10.50 1.48
N ALA A 31 16.52 10.84 2.65
CA ALA A 31 16.42 9.96 3.82
C ALA A 31 14.96 9.81 4.25
N ASP A 32 14.20 10.90 4.24
CA ASP A 32 12.77 10.88 4.54
C ASP A 32 12.01 10.03 3.53
N TYR A 33 12.31 10.20 2.23
CA TYR A 33 11.71 9.43 1.16
C TYR A 33 11.95 7.93 1.37
N LYS A 34 13.20 7.54 1.57
CA LYS A 34 13.55 6.12 1.76
C LYS A 34 12.87 5.53 2.97
N ARG A 35 12.84 6.28 4.08
CA ARG A 35 12.21 5.82 5.32
C ARG A 35 10.70 5.59 5.10
N ASN A 36 10.02 6.54 4.48
CA ASN A 36 8.58 6.44 4.27
C ASN A 36 8.22 5.30 3.31
N VAL A 37 8.97 5.15 2.23
CA VAL A 37 8.77 4.04 1.31
C VAL A 37 8.98 2.71 2.04
N GLN A 38 10.05 2.60 2.82
CA GLN A 38 10.34 1.37 3.56
C GLN A 38 9.23 1.06 4.57
N GLU A 39 8.74 2.06 5.31
CA GLU A 39 7.66 1.86 6.26
C GLU A 39 6.39 1.35 5.57
N ALA A 40 6.05 1.92 4.41
CA ALA A 40 4.89 1.47 3.65
C ALA A 40 5.06 0.03 3.17
N ILE A 41 6.22 -0.30 2.59
CA ILE A 41 6.49 -1.67 2.14
C ILE A 41 6.43 -2.64 3.31
N MET A 42 7.05 -2.30 4.44
CA MET A 42 7.04 -3.16 5.62
C MET A 42 5.65 -3.35 6.19
N SER A 43 4.78 -2.36 6.07
CA SER A 43 3.40 -2.48 6.55
C SER A 43 2.60 -3.53 5.78
N ILE A 44 3.00 -3.85 4.55
CA ILE A 44 2.35 -4.90 3.77
C ILE A 44 2.45 -6.25 4.49
N TYR A 45 3.57 -6.51 5.16
CA TYR A 45 3.77 -7.77 5.87
C TYR A 45 2.94 -7.87 7.15
N ASP A 46 2.21 -6.81 7.51
CA ASP A 46 1.28 -6.82 8.63
C ASP A 46 -0.16 -7.11 8.19
N ILE A 47 -0.40 -7.33 6.89
CA ILE A 47 -1.75 -7.59 6.37
C ILE A 47 -2.39 -8.79 7.08
N GLU A 48 -1.63 -9.86 7.31
CA GLU A 48 -2.19 -11.05 7.95
C GLU A 48 -2.56 -10.83 9.43
N LYS A 49 -2.10 -9.72 10.02
CA LYS A 49 -2.48 -9.33 11.39
C LYS A 49 -3.76 -8.52 11.42
N THR A 50 -4.27 -8.12 10.25
CA THR A 50 -5.49 -7.33 10.15
C THR A 50 -6.70 -8.27 10.02
N LEU A 51 -7.89 -7.70 9.88
CA LEU A 51 -9.09 -8.47 9.58
C LEU A 51 -9.04 -8.87 8.11
N LEU A 52 -8.58 -10.08 7.84
CA LEU A 52 -8.43 -10.59 6.47
C LEU A 52 -9.79 -10.65 5.77
N ARG A 53 -9.75 -10.52 4.44
CA ARG A 53 -10.93 -10.60 3.56
C ARG A 53 -11.95 -9.50 3.82
N ARG A 54 -11.45 -8.34 4.26
CA ARG A 54 -12.29 -7.17 4.44
C ARG A 54 -12.80 -6.69 3.08
N GLU A 55 -14.06 -6.22 3.06
CA GLU A 55 -14.65 -5.69 1.83
C GLU A 55 -13.96 -4.41 1.38
N PRO A 56 -13.69 -4.25 0.07
CA PRO A 56 -13.08 -3.03 -0.44
C PRO A 56 -14.04 -1.85 -0.42
N LYS A 57 -13.49 -0.67 -0.20
CA LYS A 57 -14.25 0.59 -0.24
C LYS A 57 -14.25 1.22 -1.62
N LEU A 58 -13.32 0.86 -2.49
CA LEU A 58 -13.20 1.42 -3.83
C LEU A 58 -13.79 0.45 -4.85
N MET A 59 -14.59 0.95 -5.77
CA MET A 59 -15.19 0.11 -6.81
C MET A 59 -14.15 -0.56 -7.69
N ARG A 60 -13.03 0.14 -7.96
CA ARG A 60 -11.95 -0.43 -8.76
C ARG A 60 -11.27 -1.62 -8.09
N TRP A 61 -11.52 -1.82 -6.80
CA TRP A 61 -11.00 -2.96 -6.04
C TRP A 61 -12.05 -4.07 -5.86
N SER A 62 -13.18 -3.94 -6.55
CA SER A 62 -14.22 -4.96 -6.51
C SER A 62 -13.62 -6.32 -6.92
N GLY A 63 -13.90 -7.35 -6.15
CA GLY A 63 -13.35 -8.68 -6.38
C GLY A 63 -12.05 -8.98 -5.63
N TYR A 64 -11.45 -7.97 -5.00
CA TYR A 64 -10.27 -8.14 -4.16
C TYR A 64 -10.64 -8.01 -2.69
N HIS A 65 -9.75 -8.47 -1.82
CA HIS A 65 -9.83 -8.15 -0.39
C HIS A 65 -9.11 -6.84 -0.15
N MET A 66 -9.43 -6.17 0.95
CA MET A 66 -8.80 -4.91 1.32
C MET A 66 -8.22 -5.01 2.72
N ALA A 67 -7.05 -4.43 2.92
CA ALA A 67 -6.45 -4.28 4.23
C ALA A 67 -6.00 -2.85 4.43
N ASN A 68 -6.08 -2.39 5.67
CA ASN A 68 -5.53 -1.10 6.07
C ASN A 68 -4.41 -1.35 7.07
N THR A 69 -3.20 -1.01 6.69
CA THR A 69 -2.05 -1.08 7.59
C THR A 69 -1.34 0.26 7.56
N ASP A 70 -1.10 0.83 8.73
CA ASP A 70 -0.50 2.15 8.88
C ASP A 70 -1.32 3.19 8.10
N LYS A 71 -0.70 3.92 7.17
CA LYS A 71 -1.34 4.99 6.40
C LYS A 71 -1.83 4.53 5.04
N TRP A 72 -1.73 3.23 4.75
CA TRP A 72 -2.01 2.69 3.44
C TRP A 72 -3.14 1.69 3.46
N TYR A 73 -3.87 1.64 2.34
CA TYR A 73 -4.83 0.60 2.04
C TYR A 73 -4.29 -0.25 0.90
N TYR A 74 -4.50 -1.55 0.98
CA TYR A 74 -3.99 -2.50 -0.02
C TYR A 74 -5.12 -3.37 -0.51
N ALA A 75 -5.17 -3.57 -1.84
CA ALA A 75 -6.03 -4.57 -2.46
C ALA A 75 -5.18 -5.83 -2.67
N TYR A 76 -5.70 -6.98 -2.29
CA TYR A 76 -4.95 -8.22 -2.36
C TYR A 76 -5.84 -9.42 -2.63
N THR A 77 -5.20 -10.52 -3.03
CA THR A 77 -5.83 -11.84 -3.13
C THR A 77 -5.13 -12.79 -2.18
N ILE A 78 -5.85 -13.83 -1.76
CA ILE A 78 -5.28 -14.92 -0.97
C ILE A 78 -5.45 -16.19 -1.79
N ILE A 79 -4.35 -16.84 -2.13
CA ILE A 79 -4.34 -18.11 -2.83
C ILE A 79 -3.40 -19.04 -2.05
N GLY A 80 -3.97 -20.07 -1.42
CA GLY A 80 -3.21 -20.94 -0.55
C GLY A 80 -2.64 -20.14 0.63
N ASP A 81 -1.33 -20.14 0.78
CA ASP A 81 -0.63 -19.38 1.83
C ASP A 81 -0.01 -18.08 1.33
N THR A 82 -0.42 -17.62 0.14
CA THR A 82 0.17 -16.45 -0.50
C THR A 82 -0.80 -15.29 -0.56
N ILE A 83 -0.36 -14.14 -0.04
CA ILE A 83 -1.07 -12.86 -0.20
C ILE A 83 -0.38 -12.12 -1.34
N THR A 84 -1.15 -11.84 -2.40
CA THR A 84 -0.66 -11.07 -3.54
C THR A 84 -1.28 -9.68 -3.50
N VAL A 85 -0.45 -8.67 -3.25
CA VAL A 85 -0.89 -7.28 -3.20
C VAL A 85 -0.89 -6.74 -4.63
N VAL A 86 -2.08 -6.42 -5.13
CA VAL A 86 -2.27 -6.01 -6.52
C VAL A 86 -2.33 -4.50 -6.70
N ASP A 87 -2.70 -3.77 -5.65
CA ASP A 87 -2.79 -2.31 -5.71
C ASP A 87 -2.61 -1.74 -4.31
N ALA A 88 -2.30 -0.44 -4.26
CA ALA A 88 -2.10 0.29 -3.02
C ALA A 88 -2.68 1.69 -3.17
N CYS A 89 -3.16 2.25 -2.06
CA CYS A 89 -3.69 3.60 -2.05
C CYS A 89 -3.44 4.22 -0.67
N HIS A 90 -2.82 5.40 -0.66
CA HIS A 90 -2.63 6.12 0.60
C HIS A 90 -4.00 6.58 1.13
N ALA A 91 -4.14 6.60 2.45
CA ALA A 91 -5.42 6.94 3.09
C ALA A 91 -6.00 8.27 2.62
N GLN A 92 -5.14 9.25 2.32
CA GLN A 92 -5.59 10.55 1.80
C GLN A 92 -6.31 10.44 0.46
N ASN A 93 -6.03 9.39 -0.32
CA ASN A 93 -6.56 9.23 -1.67
C ASN A 93 -7.64 8.14 -1.76
N MET A 94 -8.16 7.70 -0.62
CA MET A 94 -9.19 6.66 -0.56
C MET A 94 -10.58 7.24 -0.88
N HIS A 95 -10.75 7.59 -2.15
CA HIS A 95 -12.05 8.06 -2.68
C HIS A 95 -12.14 7.71 -4.16
N GLU A 96 -13.35 7.62 -4.63
CA GLU A 96 -13.61 7.38 -6.04
C GLU A 96 -13.42 8.65 -6.88
#